data_973e45f721c57073451cd77ec01e3d6e
#
_entry.id   973e45f721c57073451cd77ec01e3d6e
#
_cell.length_a   1.000
_cell.length_b   1.000
_cell.length_c   1.000
_cell.angle_alpha   90.00
_cell.angle_beta   90.00
_cell.angle_gamma   90.00
#
_symmetry.space_group_name_H-M   'P 1'
#
loop_
_entity.id
_entity.type
_entity.pdbx_description
1 polymer ?
#
loop_
_entity_poly.entity_id
_entity_poly.type
_entity_poly.pdbx_seq_one_letter_code
_entity_poly.pdbx_strand_id
1 'polypeptide(L)'
;MKQGEIEGQKTAMNPDIFASVNLKHLKKMNKKGKMDQYMIYTHNKLELMVKKGNPKGIKKAEDLGRDDLVQSHPNPKTEGIFKFYGSEMLKDMGIYSKVTGDKICKSCWAVEGKTWFTSRHHRETPQRIEDGQADVGIVWKTEVVHAKKEGRGVDGVAIAAPLNKQDNVGYAIGTLKEGRNQANAHTFLQYLQSDGAQDIDASYGCRNASKAEV
;
A
#
# COMPACT_ATOMS: atom_id res chain seq x y z
N MET A 1 -26.34 11.49 -4.43
CA MET A 1 -25.27 10.76 -3.72
C MET A 1 -25.70 9.34 -3.43
N LYS A 2 -24.79 8.37 -3.46
CA LYS A 2 -25.11 7.01 -3.02
C LYS A 2 -25.21 7.03 -1.50
N GLN A 3 -26.27 6.49 -0.93
CA GLN A 3 -26.35 6.23 0.51
C GLN A 3 -25.28 5.19 0.87
N GLY A 4 -24.48 5.46 1.89
CA GLY A 4 -23.55 4.51 2.47
C GLY A 4 -24.16 3.88 3.74
N GLU A 5 -23.62 2.76 4.14
CA GLU A 5 -23.97 2.07 5.38
C GLU A 5 -22.74 1.97 6.26
N ILE A 6 -22.86 2.42 7.51
CA ILE A 6 -21.82 2.28 8.53
C ILE A 6 -22.49 1.57 9.71
N GLU A 7 -21.95 0.41 10.10
CA GLU A 7 -22.44 -0.41 11.22
C GLU A 7 -23.95 -0.69 11.16
N GLY A 8 -24.48 -0.97 9.95
CA GLY A 8 -25.89 -1.26 9.73
C GLY A 8 -26.80 -0.03 9.64
N GLN A 9 -26.27 1.19 9.81
CA GLN A 9 -27.04 2.43 9.69
C GLN A 9 -26.84 3.08 8.32
N LYS A 10 -27.92 3.34 7.61
CA LYS A 10 -27.90 4.11 6.36
C LYS A 10 -27.59 5.57 6.68
N THR A 11 -26.44 6.04 6.26
CA THR A 11 -26.03 7.44 6.40
C THR A 11 -26.02 8.13 5.05
N ALA A 12 -26.56 9.36 5.00
CA ALA A 12 -26.30 10.26 3.89
C ALA A 12 -24.84 10.73 4.01
N MET A 13 -23.93 10.06 3.32
CA MET A 13 -22.51 10.37 3.38
C MET A 13 -22.23 11.59 2.51
N ASN A 14 -22.10 12.75 3.17
CA ASN A 14 -21.43 13.92 2.61
C ASN A 14 -20.09 14.06 3.33
N PRO A 15 -19.06 13.30 2.92
CA PRO A 15 -17.76 13.39 3.53
C PRO A 15 -17.15 14.76 3.24
N ASP A 16 -16.40 15.28 4.19
CA ASP A 16 -15.67 16.55 4.04
C ASP A 16 -14.35 16.36 3.34
N ILE A 17 -13.77 15.15 3.48
CA ILE A 17 -12.42 14.80 3.01
C ILE A 17 -12.48 13.47 2.27
N PHE A 18 -11.65 13.35 1.24
CA PHE A 18 -11.36 12.09 0.56
C PHE A 18 -9.85 11.87 0.50
N ALA A 19 -9.39 10.71 1.00
CA ALA A 19 -8.00 10.30 0.91
C ALA A 19 -7.85 9.03 0.06
N SER A 20 -6.74 8.91 -0.65
CA SER A 20 -6.44 7.77 -1.52
C SER A 20 -4.94 7.54 -1.63
N VAL A 21 -4.56 6.26 -1.75
CA VAL A 21 -3.19 5.86 -2.12
C VAL A 21 -2.86 6.13 -3.60
N ASN A 22 -3.76 6.78 -4.33
CA ASN A 22 -3.61 7.07 -5.75
C ASN A 22 -4.14 8.46 -6.11
N LEU A 23 -3.21 9.34 -6.44
CA LEU A 23 -3.48 10.72 -6.85
C LEU A 23 -4.44 10.83 -8.06
N LYS A 24 -4.49 9.82 -8.94
CA LYS A 24 -5.37 9.84 -10.13
C LYS A 24 -6.84 9.97 -9.75
N HIS A 25 -7.26 9.41 -8.62
CA HIS A 25 -8.64 9.52 -8.15
C HIS A 25 -8.97 10.97 -7.77
N LEU A 26 -8.07 11.63 -7.05
CA LEU A 26 -8.27 13.02 -6.63
C LEU A 26 -8.26 13.97 -7.84
N LYS A 27 -7.31 13.80 -8.77
CA LYS A 27 -7.27 14.55 -10.04
C LYS A 27 -8.59 14.41 -10.84
N LYS A 28 -9.16 13.19 -10.89
CA LYS A 28 -10.43 12.95 -11.56
C LYS A 28 -11.61 13.65 -10.86
N MET A 29 -11.61 13.66 -9.52
CA MET A 29 -12.65 14.34 -8.74
C MET A 29 -12.55 15.86 -8.86
N ASN A 30 -11.34 16.41 -8.82
CA ASN A 30 -11.10 17.83 -9.03
C ASN A 30 -11.58 18.29 -10.43
N LYS A 31 -11.19 17.55 -11.51
CA LYS A 31 -11.66 17.82 -12.86
C LYS A 31 -13.19 17.76 -13.02
N LYS A 32 -13.88 17.00 -12.18
CA LYS A 32 -15.35 16.94 -12.13
C LYS A 32 -16.00 18.01 -11.23
N GLY A 33 -15.20 18.93 -10.72
CA GLY A 33 -15.66 19.99 -9.83
C GLY A 33 -16.16 19.53 -8.46
N LYS A 34 -15.81 18.29 -8.04
CA LYS A 34 -16.24 17.71 -6.75
C LYS A 34 -15.27 17.97 -5.61
N MET A 35 -14.06 18.36 -5.92
CA MET A 35 -12.97 18.59 -4.98
C MET A 35 -12.48 20.02 -5.14
N ASP A 36 -12.21 20.66 -4.03
CA ASP A 36 -11.74 22.04 -4.00
C ASP A 36 -10.22 22.07 -4.14
N GLN A 37 -9.55 21.49 -3.17
CA GLN A 37 -8.08 21.36 -3.16
C GLN A 37 -7.68 19.93 -2.81
N TYR A 38 -6.50 19.54 -3.25
CA TYR A 38 -5.89 18.25 -2.89
C TYR A 38 -4.37 18.38 -2.87
N MET A 39 -3.73 17.52 -2.09
CA MET A 39 -2.28 17.46 -1.97
C MET A 39 -1.80 16.03 -1.76
N ILE A 40 -0.52 15.76 -2.01
CA ILE A 40 0.17 14.59 -1.47
C ILE A 40 0.64 14.95 -0.06
N TYR A 41 0.30 14.15 0.94
CA TYR A 41 0.67 14.42 2.32
C TYR A 41 1.79 13.51 2.83
N THR A 42 1.96 12.33 2.21
CA THR A 42 3.05 11.40 2.55
C THR A 42 3.32 10.42 1.43
N HIS A 43 4.51 9.82 1.43
CA HIS A 43 4.90 8.78 0.49
C HIS A 43 5.19 7.47 1.20
N ASN A 44 4.95 6.36 0.49
CA ASN A 44 5.31 5.04 0.94
C ASN A 44 6.20 4.36 -0.11
N LYS A 45 6.65 3.16 0.16
CA LYS A 45 7.42 2.35 -0.79
C LYS A 45 7.16 0.87 -0.58
N LEU A 46 7.43 0.08 -1.61
CA LEU A 46 7.42 -1.37 -1.52
C LEU A 46 8.60 -1.86 -0.70
N GLU A 47 8.35 -2.91 0.06
CA GLU A 47 9.33 -3.68 0.80
C GLU A 47 8.96 -5.17 0.73
N LEU A 48 9.93 -6.06 0.91
CA LEU A 48 9.64 -7.48 1.07
C LEU A 48 9.50 -7.77 2.56
N MET A 49 8.44 -8.50 2.92
CA MET A 49 8.29 -9.05 4.27
C MET A 49 8.75 -10.50 4.24
N VAL A 50 9.57 -10.88 5.21
CA VAL A 50 10.13 -12.23 5.37
C VAL A 50 9.97 -12.70 6.82
N LYS A 51 10.14 -13.98 7.08
CA LYS A 51 10.16 -14.51 8.45
C LYS A 51 11.33 -13.90 9.24
N LYS A 52 11.12 -13.67 10.51
CA LYS A 52 12.15 -13.13 11.42
C LYS A 52 13.45 -13.90 11.29
N GLY A 53 14.56 -13.16 11.17
CA GLY A 53 15.88 -13.73 10.93
C GLY A 53 16.15 -14.12 9.48
N ASN A 54 15.19 -13.93 8.56
CA ASN A 54 15.35 -14.14 7.12
C ASN A 54 16.00 -15.50 6.76
N PRO A 55 15.39 -16.64 7.14
CA PRO A 55 16.03 -17.96 7.00
C PRO A 55 16.32 -18.36 5.54
N LYS A 56 15.62 -17.75 4.58
CA LYS A 56 15.85 -17.98 3.13
C LYS A 56 16.95 -17.10 2.54
N GLY A 57 17.54 -16.20 3.34
CA GLY A 57 18.62 -15.32 2.91
C GLY A 57 18.23 -14.41 1.73
N ILE A 58 16.99 -13.92 1.70
CA ILE A 58 16.48 -13.00 0.67
C ILE A 58 17.14 -11.64 0.89
N LYS A 59 17.77 -11.07 -0.14
CA LYS A 59 18.54 -9.82 -0.03
C LYS A 59 18.01 -8.69 -0.89
N LYS A 60 17.28 -9.00 -1.95
CA LYS A 60 16.84 -8.02 -2.96
C LYS A 60 15.56 -8.47 -3.66
N ALA A 61 14.94 -7.56 -4.40
CA ALA A 61 13.68 -7.84 -5.09
C ALA A 61 13.78 -8.96 -6.14
N GLU A 62 14.93 -9.07 -6.82
CA GLU A 62 15.18 -10.08 -7.84
C GLU A 62 15.15 -11.51 -7.28
N ASP A 63 15.36 -11.66 -5.97
CA ASP A 63 15.25 -12.97 -5.31
C ASP A 63 13.85 -13.56 -5.38
N LEU A 64 12.81 -12.74 -5.66
CA LEU A 64 11.46 -13.23 -5.96
C LEU A 64 11.43 -14.15 -7.20
N GLY A 65 12.44 -14.09 -8.05
CA GLY A 65 12.60 -15.01 -9.19
C GLY A 65 13.14 -16.40 -8.81
N ARG A 66 13.49 -16.67 -7.55
CA ARG A 66 14.02 -17.97 -7.09
C ARG A 66 12.92 -19.04 -7.09
N ASP A 67 13.30 -20.28 -7.40
CA ASP A 67 12.36 -21.40 -7.50
C ASP A 67 12.10 -22.09 -6.15
N ASP A 68 12.96 -21.85 -5.15
CA ASP A 68 12.88 -22.43 -3.80
C ASP A 68 12.03 -21.60 -2.81
N LEU A 69 11.35 -20.55 -3.28
CA LEU A 69 10.53 -19.67 -2.44
C LEU A 69 9.04 -19.93 -2.61
N VAL A 70 8.34 -19.95 -1.47
CA VAL A 70 6.89 -19.81 -1.43
C VAL A 70 6.55 -18.35 -1.15
N GLN A 71 5.77 -17.73 -2.02
CA GLN A 71 5.47 -16.30 -2.00
C GLN A 71 4.01 -16.04 -1.66
N SER A 72 3.74 -15.01 -0.88
CA SER A 72 2.37 -14.54 -0.56
C SER A 72 2.26 -13.06 -0.91
N HIS A 73 1.51 -12.76 -1.97
CA HIS A 73 1.39 -11.39 -2.49
C HIS A 73 -0.02 -10.85 -2.36
N PRO A 74 -0.16 -9.51 -2.30
CA PRO A 74 -1.46 -8.86 -2.34
C PRO A 74 -2.21 -9.21 -3.63
N ASN A 75 -3.51 -9.30 -3.51
CA ASN A 75 -4.42 -9.65 -4.59
C ASN A 75 -4.39 -8.64 -5.76
N PRO A 76 -4.11 -9.07 -6.99
CA PRO A 76 -4.01 -8.18 -8.14
C PRO A 76 -5.34 -7.59 -8.61
N LYS A 77 -6.50 -8.13 -8.16
CA LYS A 77 -7.82 -7.60 -8.55
C LYS A 77 -8.21 -6.37 -7.74
N THR A 78 -7.99 -6.41 -6.43
CA THR A 78 -8.54 -5.42 -5.49
C THR A 78 -7.48 -4.63 -4.74
N GLU A 79 -6.25 -5.17 -4.63
CA GLU A 79 -5.20 -4.54 -3.85
C GLU A 79 -4.31 -3.64 -4.72
N GLY A 80 -4.44 -2.33 -4.52
CA GLY A 80 -3.70 -1.32 -5.30
C GLY A 80 -2.19 -1.47 -5.23
N ILE A 81 -1.67 -1.94 -4.10
CA ILE A 81 -0.24 -2.20 -3.92
C ILE A 81 0.32 -3.16 -4.97
N PHE A 82 -0.36 -4.27 -5.25
CA PHE A 82 0.11 -5.21 -6.27
C PHE A 82 -0.32 -4.78 -7.67
N LYS A 83 -1.58 -4.35 -7.83
CA LYS A 83 -2.14 -3.97 -9.12
C LYS A 83 -1.35 -2.86 -9.83
N PHE A 84 -0.89 -1.85 -9.09
CA PHE A 84 -0.26 -0.66 -9.66
C PHE A 84 1.26 -0.62 -9.47
N TYR A 85 1.78 -1.27 -8.42
CA TYR A 85 3.18 -1.12 -8.05
C TYR A 85 3.94 -2.44 -8.05
N GLY A 86 3.47 -3.47 -7.35
CA GLY A 86 4.14 -4.77 -7.32
C GLY A 86 4.20 -5.45 -8.68
N SER A 87 3.10 -5.39 -9.46
CA SER A 87 3.09 -5.93 -10.83
C SER A 87 4.05 -5.19 -11.76
N GLU A 88 4.15 -3.87 -11.63
CA GLU A 88 5.10 -3.07 -12.39
C GLU A 88 6.54 -3.41 -12.02
N MET A 89 6.84 -3.49 -10.72
CA MET A 89 8.15 -3.91 -10.22
C MET A 89 8.57 -5.26 -10.80
N LEU A 90 7.69 -6.27 -10.78
CA LEU A 90 7.98 -7.59 -11.33
C LEU A 90 8.20 -7.57 -12.85
N LYS A 91 7.48 -6.69 -13.57
CA LYS A 91 7.67 -6.48 -15.02
C LYS A 91 9.00 -5.82 -15.33
N ASP A 92 9.38 -4.79 -14.57
CA ASP A 92 10.67 -4.10 -14.71
C ASP A 92 11.86 -5.06 -14.52
N MET A 93 11.68 -6.07 -13.67
CA MET A 93 12.67 -7.13 -13.45
C MET A 93 12.56 -8.29 -14.47
N GLY A 94 11.57 -8.29 -15.35
CA GLY A 94 11.34 -9.38 -16.32
C GLY A 94 10.88 -10.72 -15.71
N ILE A 95 10.40 -10.72 -14.45
CA ILE A 95 9.99 -11.95 -13.75
C ILE A 95 8.49 -12.03 -13.47
N TYR A 96 7.69 -11.12 -14.03
CA TYR A 96 6.25 -11.06 -13.76
C TYR A 96 5.55 -12.41 -14.04
N SER A 97 5.69 -12.96 -15.25
CA SER A 97 5.05 -14.22 -15.63
C SER A 97 5.55 -15.40 -14.80
N LYS A 98 6.86 -15.43 -14.47
CA LYS A 98 7.44 -16.46 -13.61
C LYS A 98 6.80 -16.47 -12.22
N VAL A 99 6.62 -15.30 -11.63
CA VAL A 99 6.07 -15.15 -10.25
C VAL A 99 4.56 -15.33 -10.24
N THR A 100 3.84 -14.84 -11.26
CA THR A 100 2.37 -14.78 -11.24
C THR A 100 1.67 -15.83 -12.08
N GLY A 101 2.42 -16.54 -12.96
CA GLY A 101 1.83 -17.42 -13.98
C GLY A 101 0.82 -16.70 -14.88
N ASP A 102 0.96 -15.36 -15.01
CA ASP A 102 0.01 -14.48 -15.72
C ASP A 102 -1.45 -14.57 -15.20
N LYS A 103 -1.62 -15.10 -13.99
CA LYS A 103 -2.93 -15.31 -13.37
C LYS A 103 -3.34 -14.11 -12.53
N ILE A 104 -4.61 -13.76 -12.64
CA ILE A 104 -5.24 -12.71 -11.84
C ILE A 104 -6.37 -13.34 -11.03
N CYS A 105 -6.14 -13.59 -9.77
CA CYS A 105 -7.11 -14.22 -8.88
C CYS A 105 -7.06 -13.66 -7.45
N LYS A 106 -7.91 -14.15 -6.57
CA LYS A 106 -8.04 -13.74 -5.17
C LYS A 106 -8.19 -14.97 -4.31
N SER A 107 -7.43 -15.05 -3.22
CA SER A 107 -7.36 -16.23 -2.33
C SER A 107 -7.11 -17.51 -3.14
N CYS A 108 -6.00 -17.53 -3.86
CA CYS A 108 -5.72 -18.62 -4.79
C CYS A 108 -4.22 -18.79 -5.03
N TRP A 109 -3.85 -19.98 -5.44
CA TRP A 109 -2.55 -20.23 -6.05
C TRP A 109 -2.49 -19.64 -7.45
N ALA A 110 -1.64 -18.63 -7.61
CA ALA A 110 -1.29 -18.11 -8.93
C ALA A 110 -0.36 -19.10 -9.68
N VAL A 111 0.67 -19.56 -8.98
CA VAL A 111 1.51 -20.67 -9.38
C VAL A 111 1.45 -21.70 -8.25
N GLU A 112 1.01 -22.91 -8.55
CA GLU A 112 0.78 -23.96 -7.55
C GLU A 112 2.02 -24.21 -6.70
N GLY A 113 1.86 -24.22 -5.39
CA GLY A 113 2.93 -24.42 -4.42
C GLY A 113 4.01 -23.34 -4.36
N LYS A 114 3.92 -22.27 -5.18
CA LYS A 114 4.93 -21.20 -5.26
C LYS A 114 4.39 -19.81 -4.96
N THR A 115 3.27 -19.44 -5.54
CA THR A 115 2.75 -18.07 -5.39
C THR A 115 1.27 -18.06 -5.04
N TRP A 116 0.99 -17.56 -3.86
CA TRP A 116 -0.36 -17.33 -3.36
C TRP A 116 -0.74 -15.85 -3.46
N PHE A 117 -1.93 -15.55 -3.99
CA PHE A 117 -2.53 -14.23 -3.90
C PHE A 117 -3.54 -14.17 -2.74
N THR A 118 -3.33 -13.24 -1.83
CA THR A 118 -4.16 -13.06 -0.62
C THR A 118 -5.51 -12.42 -0.94
N SER A 119 -6.43 -12.43 0.02
CA SER A 119 -7.61 -11.57 -0.02
C SER A 119 -7.36 -10.20 0.64
N ARG A 120 -6.50 -10.15 1.66
CA ARG A 120 -6.13 -8.94 2.43
C ARG A 120 -4.65 -8.99 2.83
N HIS A 121 -3.78 -8.39 2.03
CA HIS A 121 -2.33 -8.48 2.15
C HIS A 121 -1.78 -8.10 3.53
N HIS A 122 -2.27 -7.02 4.14
CA HIS A 122 -1.82 -6.56 5.45
C HIS A 122 -2.29 -7.40 6.65
N ARG A 123 -3.12 -8.40 6.41
CA ARG A 123 -3.56 -9.36 7.42
C ARG A 123 -3.10 -10.78 7.13
N GLU A 124 -3.14 -11.19 5.86
CA GLU A 124 -2.81 -12.55 5.46
C GLU A 124 -1.31 -12.74 5.24
N THR A 125 -0.63 -11.82 4.56
CA THR A 125 0.80 -11.99 4.24
C THR A 125 1.67 -12.14 5.50
N PRO A 126 1.58 -11.27 6.53
CA PRO A 126 2.33 -11.47 7.77
C PRO A 126 2.01 -12.80 8.45
N GLN A 127 0.72 -13.15 8.53
CA GLN A 127 0.30 -14.40 9.17
C GLN A 127 0.84 -15.63 8.45
N ARG A 128 0.73 -15.67 7.12
CA ARG A 128 1.24 -16.78 6.31
C ARG A 128 2.76 -16.96 6.44
N ILE A 129 3.49 -15.86 6.58
CA ILE A 129 4.94 -15.88 6.81
C ILE A 129 5.27 -16.42 8.21
N GLU A 130 4.57 -15.98 9.24
CA GLU A 130 4.76 -16.46 10.61
C GLU A 130 4.45 -17.93 10.73
N ASP A 131 3.37 -18.37 10.11
CA ASP A 131 2.92 -19.79 10.12
C ASP A 131 3.79 -20.69 9.21
N GLY A 132 4.78 -20.14 8.51
CA GLY A 132 5.64 -20.89 7.60
C GLY A 132 4.95 -21.33 6.31
N GLN A 133 3.81 -20.73 5.97
CA GLN A 133 3.06 -20.98 4.73
C GLN A 133 3.61 -20.17 3.55
N ALA A 134 4.46 -19.18 3.82
CA ALA A 134 5.16 -18.40 2.82
C ALA A 134 6.53 -17.96 3.38
N ASP A 135 7.49 -17.80 2.49
CA ASP A 135 8.84 -17.33 2.80
C ASP A 135 8.93 -15.81 2.66
N VAL A 136 8.16 -15.22 1.74
CA VAL A 136 8.25 -13.80 1.37
C VAL A 136 6.94 -13.27 0.81
N GLY A 137 6.71 -11.96 0.98
CA GLY A 137 5.62 -11.24 0.34
C GLY A 137 5.96 -9.78 0.06
N ILE A 138 5.36 -9.23 -1.00
CA ILE A 138 5.43 -7.79 -1.31
C ILE A 138 4.43 -7.07 -0.40
N VAL A 139 4.91 -6.11 0.37
CA VAL A 139 4.12 -5.30 1.30
C VAL A 139 4.53 -3.83 1.21
N TRP A 140 3.80 -2.95 1.90
CA TRP A 140 4.27 -1.60 2.15
C TRP A 140 5.33 -1.58 3.24
N LYS A 141 6.28 -0.64 3.16
CA LYS A 141 7.26 -0.39 4.25
C LYS A 141 6.56 -0.19 5.59
N THR A 142 5.45 0.54 5.61
CA THR A 142 4.67 0.79 6.82
C THR A 142 4.13 -0.48 7.47
N GLU A 143 3.81 -1.51 6.69
CA GLU A 143 3.32 -2.79 7.21
C GLU A 143 4.43 -3.58 7.92
N VAL A 144 5.64 -3.54 7.38
CA VAL A 144 6.81 -4.13 8.05
C VAL A 144 7.08 -3.43 9.38
N VAL A 145 7.10 -2.09 9.38
CA VAL A 145 7.34 -1.30 10.60
C VAL A 145 6.26 -1.57 11.64
N HIS A 146 4.99 -1.58 11.23
CA HIS A 146 3.85 -1.86 12.11
C HIS A 146 3.94 -3.27 12.71
N ALA A 147 4.15 -4.29 11.88
CA ALA A 147 4.28 -5.67 12.34
C ALA A 147 5.42 -5.85 13.34
N LYS A 148 6.56 -5.17 13.11
CA LYS A 148 7.68 -5.18 14.06
C LYS A 148 7.36 -4.49 15.39
N LYS A 149 6.63 -3.36 15.35
CA LYS A 149 6.16 -2.66 16.56
C LYS A 149 5.20 -3.54 17.38
N GLU A 150 4.41 -4.36 16.73
CA GLU A 150 3.51 -5.34 17.38
C GLU A 150 4.23 -6.62 17.83
N GLY A 151 5.55 -6.72 17.64
CA GLY A 151 6.33 -7.89 18.05
C GLY A 151 6.09 -9.14 17.19
N ARG A 152 5.54 -9.01 15.99
CA ARG A 152 5.30 -10.14 15.08
C ARG A 152 6.61 -10.76 14.60
N GLY A 153 6.55 -12.05 14.30
CA GLY A 153 7.69 -12.87 13.88
C GLY A 153 8.18 -12.62 12.44
N VAL A 154 8.26 -11.36 12.03
CA VAL A 154 8.62 -10.96 10.67
C VAL A 154 9.75 -9.92 10.64
N ASP A 155 10.45 -9.86 9.52
CA ASP A 155 11.45 -8.85 9.18
C ASP A 155 11.17 -8.26 7.79
N GLY A 156 11.83 -7.12 7.50
CA GLY A 156 11.77 -6.48 6.20
C GLY A 156 13.07 -6.61 5.44
N VAL A 157 12.98 -6.79 4.13
CA VAL A 157 14.10 -6.68 3.20
C VAL A 157 13.82 -5.49 2.29
N ALA A 158 14.71 -4.49 2.36
CA ALA A 158 14.56 -3.26 1.59
C ALA A 158 14.69 -3.53 0.08
N ILE A 159 13.81 -2.93 -0.69
CA ILE A 159 13.87 -2.91 -2.14
C ILE A 159 14.59 -1.63 -2.57
N ALA A 160 15.60 -1.74 -3.41
CA ALA A 160 16.32 -0.58 -3.94
C ALA A 160 15.44 0.26 -4.89
N ALA A 161 15.68 1.56 -4.95
CA ALA A 161 15.08 2.43 -5.96
C ALA A 161 15.67 2.10 -7.35
N PRO A 162 14.90 2.24 -8.44
CA PRO A 162 13.51 2.67 -8.51
C PRO A 162 12.48 1.54 -8.31
N LEU A 163 12.90 0.30 -8.08
CA LEU A 163 12.01 -0.88 -7.96
C LEU A 163 11.05 -0.75 -6.77
N ASN A 164 11.44 -0.08 -5.69
CA ASN A 164 10.59 0.17 -4.53
C ASN A 164 9.41 1.13 -4.78
N LYS A 165 9.36 1.74 -5.97
CA LYS A 165 8.30 2.67 -6.44
C LYS A 165 8.06 3.88 -5.53
N GLN A 166 9.05 4.26 -4.70
CA GLN A 166 8.90 5.35 -3.73
C GLN A 166 8.49 6.70 -4.35
N ASP A 167 8.92 6.98 -5.59
CA ASP A 167 8.60 8.23 -6.28
C ASP A 167 7.22 8.21 -6.94
N ASN A 168 6.61 7.04 -7.06
CA ASN A 168 5.29 6.85 -7.68
C ASN A 168 4.18 6.67 -6.63
N VAL A 169 4.53 6.29 -5.40
CA VAL A 169 3.57 6.05 -4.31
C VAL A 169 3.37 7.32 -3.51
N GLY A 170 2.31 8.04 -3.79
CA GLY A 170 1.90 9.22 -3.04
C GLY A 170 0.51 9.01 -2.44
N TYR A 171 0.41 9.19 -1.13
CA TYR A 171 -0.87 9.23 -0.45
C TYR A 171 -1.42 10.65 -0.56
N ALA A 172 -2.54 10.76 -1.25
CA ALA A 172 -3.15 12.03 -1.52
C ALA A 172 -4.46 12.22 -0.75
N ILE A 173 -4.73 13.46 -0.37
CA ILE A 173 -5.91 13.86 0.38
C ILE A 173 -6.45 15.19 -0.18
N GLY A 174 -7.75 15.39 -0.10
CA GLY A 174 -8.35 16.64 -0.53
C GLY A 174 -9.73 16.87 0.08
N THR A 175 -10.17 18.12 0.05
CA THR A 175 -11.47 18.56 0.55
C THR A 175 -12.55 18.43 -0.53
N LEU A 176 -13.72 17.99 -0.13
CA LEU A 176 -14.88 17.81 -1.01
C LEU A 176 -15.82 19.01 -0.92
N LYS A 177 -16.20 19.57 -2.06
CA LYS A 177 -17.05 20.79 -2.12
C LYS A 177 -18.41 20.64 -1.44
N GLU A 178 -18.97 19.42 -1.43
CA GLU A 178 -20.27 19.13 -0.81
C GLU A 178 -20.15 18.81 0.70
N GLY A 179 -18.95 18.82 1.26
CA GLY A 179 -18.72 18.61 2.69
C GLY A 179 -19.34 19.73 3.52
N ARG A 180 -19.82 19.39 4.72
CA ARG A 180 -20.52 20.34 5.60
C ARG A 180 -19.59 21.04 6.57
N ASN A 181 -18.39 20.51 6.76
CA ASN A 181 -17.44 21.01 7.76
C ASN A 181 -16.10 21.41 7.11
N GLN A 182 -16.17 22.31 6.14
CA GLN A 182 -15.03 22.75 5.33
C GLN A 182 -13.91 23.36 6.17
N ALA A 183 -14.24 24.14 7.20
CA ALA A 183 -13.23 24.76 8.06
C ALA A 183 -12.33 23.70 8.74
N ASN A 184 -12.93 22.69 9.36
CA ASN A 184 -12.17 21.63 9.99
C ASN A 184 -11.45 20.73 8.96
N ALA A 185 -12.03 20.52 7.77
CA ALA A 185 -11.38 19.80 6.70
C ALA A 185 -10.08 20.50 6.27
N HIS A 186 -10.12 21.80 6.06
CA HIS A 186 -8.92 22.60 5.73
C HIS A 186 -7.88 22.56 6.87
N THR A 187 -8.31 22.75 8.13
CA THR A 187 -7.42 22.67 9.30
C THR A 187 -6.74 21.30 9.38
N PHE A 188 -7.47 20.22 9.08
CA PHE A 188 -6.89 18.88 9.07
C PHE A 188 -5.84 18.72 7.96
N LEU A 189 -6.09 19.23 6.76
CA LEU A 189 -5.09 19.20 5.69
C LEU A 189 -3.82 19.97 6.08
N GLN A 190 -3.97 21.13 6.72
CA GLN A 190 -2.83 21.91 7.24
C GLN A 190 -2.06 21.14 8.33
N TYR A 191 -2.79 20.47 9.24
CA TYR A 191 -2.17 19.63 10.27
C TYR A 191 -1.30 18.53 9.66
N LEU A 192 -1.76 17.86 8.59
CA LEU A 192 -0.97 16.80 7.93
C LEU A 192 0.35 17.31 7.33
N GLN A 193 0.50 18.61 7.11
CA GLN A 193 1.75 19.23 6.64
C GLN A 193 2.64 19.72 7.79
N SER A 194 2.19 19.61 9.04
CA SER A 194 2.98 20.00 10.21
C SER A 194 4.11 19.00 10.47
N ASP A 195 5.19 19.48 11.06
CA ASP A 195 6.33 18.63 11.41
C ASP A 195 5.90 17.46 12.31
N GLY A 196 5.00 17.71 13.28
CA GLY A 196 4.48 16.67 14.17
C GLY A 196 3.74 15.55 13.44
N ALA A 197 2.91 15.86 12.43
CA ALA A 197 2.24 14.85 11.63
C ALA A 197 3.22 14.10 10.73
N GLN A 198 4.16 14.82 10.12
CA GLN A 198 5.20 14.24 9.26
C GLN A 198 6.16 13.34 10.05
N ASP A 199 6.49 13.68 11.30
CA ASP A 199 7.28 12.83 12.19
C ASP A 199 6.56 11.53 12.55
N ILE A 200 5.24 11.58 12.77
CA ILE A 200 4.42 10.38 12.98
C ILE A 200 4.50 9.48 11.73
N ASP A 201 4.27 10.02 10.54
CA ASP A 201 4.35 9.28 9.29
C ASP A 201 5.75 8.65 9.09
N ALA A 202 6.81 9.42 9.32
CA ALA A 202 8.18 8.96 9.24
C ALA A 202 8.47 7.82 10.23
N SER A 203 7.90 7.86 11.43
CA SER A 203 8.03 6.80 12.44
C SER A 203 7.48 5.45 12.01
N TYR A 204 6.59 5.45 11.01
CA TYR A 204 6.07 4.25 10.35
C TYR A 204 6.77 3.93 9.04
N GLY A 205 7.83 4.66 8.68
CA GLY A 205 8.65 4.41 7.50
C GLY A 205 8.15 5.07 6.22
N CYS A 206 7.20 6.00 6.32
CA CYS A 206 6.84 6.90 5.25
C CYS A 206 7.96 7.92 4.96
N ARG A 207 7.94 8.51 3.78
CA ARG A 207 8.76 9.67 3.43
C ARG A 207 7.86 10.91 3.43
N ASN A 208 8.32 11.97 4.06
CA ASN A 208 7.60 13.24 4.08
C ASN A 208 7.35 13.75 2.66
N ALA A 209 6.16 14.28 2.42
CA ALA A 209 5.87 14.99 1.19
C ALA A 209 6.60 16.34 1.20
N SER A 210 7.18 16.72 0.06
CA SER A 210 7.71 18.08 -0.07
C SER A 210 6.55 19.08 -0.12
N LYS A 211 6.74 20.27 0.47
CA LYS A 211 5.72 21.35 0.45
C LYS A 211 5.35 21.81 -0.98
N ALA A 212 6.05 21.34 -2.00
CA ALA A 212 5.83 21.66 -3.41
C ALA A 212 5.01 20.61 -4.19
N GLU A 213 4.59 19.52 -3.56
CA GLU A 213 3.85 18.43 -4.23
C GLU A 213 2.32 18.65 -4.15
N VAL A 214 1.86 19.83 -4.61
CA VAL A 214 0.44 20.22 -4.63
C VAL A 214 -0.11 20.18 -6.05
#